data_84f938d4db843edcf66c0150b22a6d53
#
_entry.id   84f938d4db843edcf66c0150b22a6d53
#
_cell.length_a   1.000
_cell.length_b   1.000
_cell.length_c   1.000
_cell.angle_alpha   90.00
_cell.angle_beta   90.00
_cell.angle_gamma   90.00
#
_symmetry.space_group_name_H-M   'P 1'
#
loop_
_entity.id
_entity.type
_entity.pdbx_description
1 polymer ?
#
loop_
_entity_poly.entity_id
_entity_poly.type
_entity_poly.pdbx_seq_one_letter_code
_entity_poly.pdbx_strand_id
1 'polypeptide(L)'
;MTGPLIGIIMGSTSDWETMRHASETLDSQGVTHETRVVSAHRTPKRLYEYAHSAKERGLKLVIAGAGGAAHLPGMAASMTELPVLGVPIESKALKGMDSLLSIVQMPAGIPVGTLAIGKAGAINAALLAAAMLASNDEALAARLADWRARQTDAVPENPE
;
A
#
# COMPACT_ATOMS: atom_id res chain seq x y z
N MET A 1 23.60 -3.59 5.72
CA MET A 1 22.64 -2.69 5.02
C MET A 1 21.27 -3.33 5.06
N THR A 2 20.33 -2.63 5.60
CA THR A 2 18.94 -3.07 5.61
C THR A 2 18.32 -2.75 4.26
N GLY A 3 17.92 -3.77 3.50
CA GLY A 3 17.15 -3.61 2.26
C GLY A 3 15.77 -3.00 2.52
N PRO A 4 14.96 -2.80 1.47
CA PRO A 4 13.59 -2.29 1.63
C PRO A 4 12.75 -3.26 2.46
N LEU A 5 11.97 -2.71 3.39
CA LEU A 5 11.03 -3.49 4.22
C LEU A 5 9.64 -3.59 3.58
N ILE A 6 9.27 -2.60 2.76
CA ILE A 6 7.96 -2.51 2.12
C ILE A 6 8.13 -2.40 0.61
N GLY A 7 7.35 -3.17 -0.13
CA GLY A 7 7.22 -3.02 -1.57
C GLY A 7 5.96 -2.24 -1.92
N ILE A 8 6.10 -1.15 -2.67
CA ILE A 8 4.98 -0.43 -3.27
C ILE A 8 4.93 -0.81 -4.75
N ILE A 9 3.85 -1.47 -5.16
CA ILE A 9 3.65 -1.86 -6.56
C ILE A 9 2.38 -1.23 -7.12
N MET A 10 2.37 -0.98 -8.42
CA MET A 10 1.24 -0.37 -9.12
C MET A 10 1.16 -0.87 -10.56
N GLY A 11 -0.03 -0.89 -11.12
CA GLY A 11 -0.28 -1.47 -12.46
C GLY A 11 0.18 -0.60 -13.62
N SER A 12 0.39 0.69 -13.40
CA SER A 12 0.78 1.66 -14.43
C SER A 12 1.55 2.82 -13.82
N THR A 13 2.36 3.50 -14.64
CA THR A 13 3.01 4.76 -14.25
C THR A 13 2.00 5.86 -13.92
N SER A 14 0.80 5.83 -14.52
CA SER A 14 -0.27 6.78 -14.19
C SER A 14 -0.78 6.66 -12.75
N ASP A 15 -0.62 5.50 -12.12
CA ASP A 15 -0.99 5.29 -10.72
C ASP A 15 -0.02 5.96 -9.74
N TRP A 16 1.15 6.37 -10.21
CA TRP A 16 2.15 7.01 -9.38
C TRP A 16 1.67 8.33 -8.76
N GLU A 17 0.82 9.07 -9.44
CA GLU A 17 0.21 10.27 -8.89
C GLU A 17 -0.47 10.03 -7.54
N THR A 18 -1.13 8.88 -7.39
CA THR A 18 -1.74 8.44 -6.14
C THR A 18 -0.72 7.73 -5.23
N MET A 19 0.01 6.77 -5.76
CA MET A 19 0.86 5.89 -4.95
C MET A 19 2.11 6.57 -4.37
N ARG A 20 2.57 7.69 -4.97
CA ARG A 20 3.65 8.49 -4.38
C ARG A 20 3.35 8.96 -2.96
N HIS A 21 2.07 9.16 -2.62
CA HIS A 21 1.68 9.54 -1.26
C HIS A 21 1.95 8.44 -0.23
N ALA A 22 1.90 7.16 -0.63
CA ALA A 22 2.36 6.07 0.23
C ALA A 22 3.88 6.12 0.43
N SER A 23 4.65 6.36 -0.64
CA SER A 23 6.10 6.50 -0.58
C SER A 23 6.52 7.66 0.33
N GLU A 24 5.97 8.85 0.10
CA GLU A 24 6.23 10.06 0.89
C GLU A 24 5.88 9.86 2.38
N THR A 25 4.79 9.13 2.66
CA THR A 25 4.39 8.82 4.04
C THR A 25 5.38 7.87 4.70
N LEU A 26 5.84 6.82 4.02
CA LEU A 26 6.86 5.92 4.54
C LEU A 26 8.20 6.64 4.77
N ASP A 27 8.59 7.54 3.86
CA ASP A 27 9.78 8.38 4.04
C ASP A 27 9.67 9.22 5.31
N SER A 28 8.51 9.84 5.56
CA SER A 28 8.27 10.64 6.76
C SER A 28 8.35 9.83 8.06
N GLN A 29 8.10 8.53 7.98
CA GLN A 29 8.23 7.59 9.10
C GLN A 29 9.61 6.92 9.16
N GLY A 30 10.51 7.21 8.22
CA GLY A 30 11.83 6.58 8.15
C GLY A 30 11.78 5.09 7.84
N VAL A 31 10.77 4.64 7.10
CA VAL A 31 10.61 3.24 6.70
C VAL A 31 11.16 3.01 5.31
N THR A 32 12.15 2.12 5.19
CA THR A 32 12.75 1.78 3.90
C THR A 32 11.76 1.03 3.01
N HIS A 33 11.68 1.43 1.76
CA HIS A 33 10.76 0.83 0.80
C HIS A 33 11.30 0.88 -0.63
N GLU A 34 10.71 0.13 -1.51
CA GLU A 34 10.93 0.20 -2.95
C GLU A 34 9.62 0.45 -3.70
N THR A 35 9.73 0.99 -4.90
CA THR A 35 8.59 1.22 -5.78
C THR A 35 8.80 0.52 -7.12
N ARG A 36 7.77 -0.15 -7.65
CA ARG A 36 7.83 -0.86 -8.94
C ARG A 36 6.51 -0.73 -9.69
N VAL A 37 6.61 -0.61 -11.00
CA VAL A 37 5.46 -0.82 -11.89
C VAL A 37 5.37 -2.29 -12.23
N VAL A 38 4.26 -2.92 -11.81
CA VAL A 38 3.98 -4.34 -11.98
C VAL A 38 2.53 -4.49 -12.42
N SER A 39 2.29 -4.71 -13.70
CA SER A 39 0.94 -4.86 -14.23
C SER A 39 0.53 -6.34 -14.20
N ALA A 40 -0.56 -6.64 -13.49
CA ALA A 40 -1.10 -8.00 -13.46
C ALA A 40 -1.48 -8.52 -14.85
N HIS A 41 -2.02 -7.65 -15.71
CA HIS A 41 -2.49 -8.03 -17.03
C HIS A 41 -1.43 -7.93 -18.12
N ARG A 42 -0.52 -6.93 -18.04
CA ARG A 42 0.45 -6.66 -19.11
C ARG A 42 1.85 -7.19 -18.82
N THR A 43 2.18 -7.43 -17.55
CA THR A 43 3.46 -7.99 -17.10
C THR A 43 3.26 -9.14 -16.10
N PRO A 44 2.50 -10.20 -16.47
CA PRO A 44 2.17 -11.28 -15.51
C PRO A 44 3.40 -12.02 -14.99
N LYS A 45 4.42 -12.22 -15.82
CA LYS A 45 5.67 -12.84 -15.40
C LYS A 45 6.41 -11.97 -14.36
N ARG A 46 6.45 -10.66 -14.57
CA ARG A 46 7.04 -9.71 -13.62
C ARG A 46 6.33 -9.77 -12.27
N LEU A 47 4.99 -9.86 -12.27
CA LEU A 47 4.20 -10.01 -11.05
C LEU A 47 4.56 -11.31 -10.33
N TYR A 48 4.62 -12.41 -11.05
CA TYR A 48 4.99 -13.71 -10.48
C TYR A 48 6.36 -13.65 -9.81
N GLU A 49 7.37 -13.16 -10.53
CA GLU A 49 8.74 -13.04 -10.02
C GLU A 49 8.83 -12.11 -8.82
N TYR A 50 8.12 -10.97 -8.87
CA TYR A 50 8.10 -10.01 -7.78
C TYR A 50 7.52 -10.61 -6.50
N ALA A 51 6.32 -11.19 -6.59
CA ALA A 51 5.61 -11.71 -5.44
C ALA A 51 6.34 -12.91 -4.79
N HIS A 52 6.85 -13.83 -5.60
CA HIS A 52 7.58 -15.00 -5.10
C HIS A 52 8.92 -14.66 -4.45
N SER A 53 9.64 -13.66 -4.98
CA SER A 53 10.94 -13.26 -4.42
C SER A 53 10.84 -12.27 -3.26
N ALA A 54 9.68 -11.68 -3.02
CA ALA A 54 9.50 -10.57 -2.08
C ALA A 54 10.01 -10.89 -0.67
N LYS A 55 9.62 -12.04 -0.13
CA LYS A 55 10.02 -12.50 1.21
C LYS A 55 11.53 -12.75 1.31
N GLU A 56 12.11 -13.41 0.31
CA GLU A 56 13.57 -13.70 0.27
C GLU A 56 14.40 -12.41 0.16
N ARG A 57 13.89 -11.40 -0.55
CA ARG A 57 14.50 -10.06 -0.64
C ARG A 57 14.39 -9.23 0.65
N GLY A 58 13.72 -9.75 1.67
CA GLY A 58 13.59 -9.11 2.98
C GLY A 58 12.37 -8.23 3.15
N LEU A 59 11.48 -8.13 2.16
CA LEU A 59 10.22 -7.41 2.32
C LEU A 59 9.36 -8.04 3.42
N LYS A 60 8.64 -7.22 4.14
CA LYS A 60 7.73 -7.62 5.24
C LYS A 60 6.27 -7.52 4.84
N LEU A 61 5.96 -6.65 3.88
CA LEU A 61 4.62 -6.50 3.32
C LEU A 61 4.69 -5.78 1.96
N VAL A 62 3.57 -5.83 1.25
CA VAL A 62 3.38 -5.19 -0.06
C VAL A 62 2.19 -4.26 -0.01
N ILE A 63 2.35 -3.04 -0.53
CA ILE A 63 1.26 -2.11 -0.82
C ILE A 63 1.05 -2.12 -2.32
N ALA A 64 -0.16 -2.45 -2.77
CA ALA A 64 -0.48 -2.57 -4.18
C ALA A 64 -1.62 -1.63 -4.58
N GLY A 65 -1.35 -0.73 -5.50
CA GLY A 65 -2.33 0.18 -6.09
C GLY A 65 -2.78 -0.31 -7.46
N ALA A 66 -4.09 -0.30 -7.69
CA ALA A 66 -4.67 -0.69 -8.97
C ALA A 66 -6.01 -0.01 -9.22
N GLY A 67 -6.32 0.26 -10.48
CA GLY A 67 -7.56 0.91 -10.92
C GLY A 67 -8.35 0.09 -11.93
N GLY A 68 -9.65 0.37 -12.03
CA GLY A 68 -10.57 -0.34 -12.90
C GLY A 68 -10.77 -1.79 -12.47
N ALA A 69 -10.49 -2.75 -13.34
CA ALA A 69 -10.36 -4.17 -13.00
C ALA A 69 -9.07 -4.37 -12.19
N ALA A 70 -9.09 -3.96 -10.94
CA ALA A 70 -7.95 -3.81 -10.05
C ALA A 70 -7.51 -5.16 -9.46
N HIS A 71 -7.00 -6.06 -10.30
CA HIS A 71 -6.64 -7.42 -9.92
C HIS A 71 -5.27 -7.55 -9.24
N LEU A 72 -4.40 -6.54 -9.36
CA LEU A 72 -3.02 -6.61 -8.88
C LEU A 72 -2.91 -6.97 -7.38
N PRO A 73 -3.63 -6.34 -6.45
CA PRO A 73 -3.49 -6.66 -5.03
C PRO A 73 -3.86 -8.11 -4.72
N GLY A 74 -5.00 -8.59 -5.22
CA GLY A 74 -5.44 -9.97 -5.02
C GLY A 74 -4.53 -11.00 -5.68
N MET A 75 -4.04 -10.70 -6.87
CA MET A 75 -3.07 -11.56 -7.57
C MET A 75 -1.75 -11.64 -6.81
N ALA A 76 -1.23 -10.51 -6.34
CA ALA A 76 -0.02 -10.51 -5.51
C ALA A 76 -0.22 -11.32 -4.23
N ALA A 77 -1.35 -11.13 -3.53
CA ALA A 77 -1.68 -11.86 -2.31
C ALA A 77 -1.76 -13.38 -2.51
N SER A 78 -2.18 -13.83 -3.70
CA SER A 78 -2.23 -15.26 -4.04
C SER A 78 -0.84 -15.89 -4.24
N MET A 79 0.20 -15.09 -4.42
CA MET A 79 1.55 -15.53 -4.79
C MET A 79 2.59 -15.27 -3.70
N THR A 80 2.22 -14.69 -2.58
CA THR A 80 3.11 -14.44 -1.44
C THR A 80 2.39 -14.67 -0.12
N GLU A 81 3.14 -15.06 0.90
CA GLU A 81 2.66 -15.16 2.28
C GLU A 81 2.70 -13.81 3.02
N LEU A 82 3.32 -12.80 2.41
CA LEU A 82 3.42 -11.47 3.01
C LEU A 82 2.05 -10.79 3.04
N PRO A 83 1.77 -9.97 4.06
CA PRO A 83 0.59 -9.12 4.05
C PRO A 83 0.55 -8.23 2.81
N VAL A 84 -0.61 -8.14 2.17
CA VAL A 84 -0.86 -7.24 1.03
C VAL A 84 -1.93 -6.23 1.41
N LEU A 85 -1.60 -4.95 1.26
CA LEU A 85 -2.52 -3.83 1.44
C LEU A 85 -2.90 -3.29 0.06
N GLY A 86 -4.19 -3.23 -0.23
CA GLY A 86 -4.72 -2.77 -1.50
C GLY A 86 -5.18 -1.32 -1.45
N VAL A 87 -4.77 -0.54 -2.44
CA VAL A 87 -5.19 0.85 -2.63
C VAL A 87 -6.00 0.95 -3.91
N PRO A 88 -7.32 1.16 -3.83
CA PRO A 88 -8.13 1.40 -5.02
C PRO A 88 -7.77 2.76 -5.64
N ILE A 89 -7.35 2.73 -6.90
CA ILE A 89 -7.09 3.96 -7.66
C ILE A 89 -8.40 4.49 -8.23
N GLU A 90 -8.62 5.79 -8.11
CA GLU A 90 -9.79 6.43 -8.69
C GLU A 90 -9.82 6.26 -10.20
N SER A 91 -10.94 5.79 -10.73
CA SER A 91 -11.19 5.59 -12.17
C SER A 91 -12.13 6.66 -12.72
N LYS A 92 -12.02 6.97 -14.02
CA LYS A 92 -12.92 7.94 -14.66
C LYS A 92 -14.36 7.41 -14.78
N ALA A 93 -14.52 6.13 -15.11
CA ALA A 93 -15.83 5.55 -15.39
C ALA A 93 -16.71 5.44 -14.13
N LEU A 94 -16.18 4.88 -13.03
CA LEU A 94 -16.94 4.61 -11.80
C LEU A 94 -16.30 5.25 -10.56
N LYS A 95 -15.40 6.21 -10.75
CA LYS A 95 -14.77 7.01 -9.67
C LYS A 95 -14.11 6.17 -8.58
N GLY A 96 -13.59 5.03 -8.96
CA GLY A 96 -12.88 4.11 -8.05
C GLY A 96 -13.75 3.03 -7.42
N MET A 97 -15.08 3.05 -7.60
CA MET A 97 -15.95 2.00 -7.09
C MET A 97 -15.63 0.64 -7.72
N ASP A 98 -15.34 0.62 -9.03
CA ASP A 98 -14.87 -0.56 -9.76
C ASP A 98 -13.53 -1.07 -9.19
N SER A 99 -12.61 -0.17 -8.92
CA SER A 99 -11.32 -0.51 -8.29
C SER A 99 -11.52 -1.10 -6.89
N LEU A 100 -12.33 -0.45 -6.05
CA LEU A 100 -12.63 -0.90 -4.70
C LEU A 100 -13.25 -2.30 -4.69
N LEU A 101 -14.30 -2.51 -5.48
CA LEU A 101 -15.01 -3.79 -5.53
C LEU A 101 -14.14 -4.91 -6.11
N SER A 102 -13.23 -4.60 -7.02
CA SER A 102 -12.26 -5.57 -7.56
C SER A 102 -11.25 -6.04 -6.51
N ILE A 103 -10.94 -5.21 -5.51
CA ILE A 103 -9.92 -5.50 -4.50
C ILE A 103 -10.54 -6.11 -3.24
N VAL A 104 -11.68 -5.58 -2.77
CA VAL A 104 -12.18 -5.86 -1.40
C VAL A 104 -12.80 -7.23 -1.24
N GLN A 105 -13.45 -7.78 -2.27
CA GLN A 105 -14.20 -9.05 -2.18
C GLN A 105 -13.32 -10.28 -2.42
N MET A 106 -12.23 -10.40 -1.65
CA MET A 106 -11.35 -11.56 -1.72
C MET A 106 -12.01 -12.81 -1.14
N PRO A 107 -11.73 -14.00 -1.73
CA PRO A 107 -12.20 -15.27 -1.20
C PRO A 107 -11.55 -15.58 0.15
N ALA A 108 -12.26 -16.35 0.97
CA ALA A 108 -11.69 -16.84 2.24
C ALA A 108 -10.39 -17.60 2.00
N GLY A 109 -9.36 -17.27 2.75
CA GLY A 109 -8.02 -17.87 2.67
C GLY A 109 -6.96 -16.99 2.01
N ILE A 110 -7.34 -16.05 1.15
CA ILE A 110 -6.41 -15.10 0.51
C ILE A 110 -6.85 -13.66 0.82
N PRO A 111 -6.43 -13.10 1.96
CA PRO A 111 -6.85 -11.77 2.38
C PRO A 111 -6.04 -10.65 1.69
N VAL A 112 -6.71 -9.53 1.45
CA VAL A 112 -6.11 -8.23 1.12
C VAL A 112 -6.69 -7.18 2.06
N GLY A 113 -5.83 -6.47 2.77
CA GLY A 113 -6.26 -5.32 3.59
C GLY A 113 -6.56 -4.12 2.70
N THR A 114 -7.82 -3.85 2.42
CA THR A 114 -8.23 -2.82 1.46
C THR A 114 -8.43 -1.48 2.16
N LEU A 115 -7.78 -0.42 1.64
CA LEU A 115 -7.85 0.94 2.16
C LEU A 115 -8.82 1.80 1.33
N ALA A 116 -8.91 3.08 1.66
CA ALA A 116 -9.78 4.02 0.97
C ALA A 116 -9.36 4.24 -0.50
N ILE A 117 -10.28 4.72 -1.31
CA ILE A 117 -10.03 5.09 -2.71
C ILE A 117 -9.10 6.31 -2.77
N GLY A 118 -8.08 6.25 -3.62
CA GLY A 118 -7.23 7.37 -3.95
C GLY A 118 -6.19 7.75 -2.90
N LYS A 119 -5.88 9.03 -2.81
CA LYS A 119 -4.80 9.58 -1.96
C LYS A 119 -4.92 9.15 -0.49
N ALA A 120 -6.10 9.25 0.09
CA ALA A 120 -6.32 8.85 1.48
C ALA A 120 -5.97 7.37 1.71
N GLY A 121 -6.34 6.50 0.76
CA GLY A 121 -5.99 5.09 0.81
C GLY A 121 -4.50 4.83 0.72
N ALA A 122 -3.78 5.55 -0.14
CA ALA A 122 -2.33 5.44 -0.25
C ALA A 122 -1.61 5.85 1.05
N ILE A 123 -2.00 6.97 1.65
CA ILE A 123 -1.47 7.44 2.93
C ILE A 123 -1.77 6.42 4.04
N ASN A 124 -3.01 5.98 4.14
CA ASN A 124 -3.44 5.04 5.17
C ASN A 124 -2.81 3.64 5.01
N ALA A 125 -2.56 3.19 3.78
CA ALA A 125 -1.82 1.97 3.53
C ALA A 125 -0.40 2.05 4.11
N ALA A 126 0.29 3.16 3.88
CA ALA A 126 1.62 3.39 4.42
C ALA A 126 1.62 3.47 5.96
N LEU A 127 0.66 4.18 6.55
CA LEU A 127 0.54 4.28 8.02
C LEU A 127 0.19 2.93 8.66
N LEU A 128 -0.69 2.15 8.04
CA LEU A 128 -1.04 0.81 8.52
C LEU A 128 0.16 -0.14 8.40
N ALA A 129 0.88 -0.08 7.28
CA ALA A 129 2.11 -0.83 7.09
C ALA A 129 3.18 -0.50 8.14
N ALA A 130 3.39 0.80 8.39
CA ALA A 130 4.28 1.26 9.44
C ALA A 130 3.83 0.79 10.83
N ALA A 131 2.53 0.80 11.12
CA ALA A 131 1.98 0.31 12.39
C ALA A 131 2.19 -1.20 12.58
N MET A 132 2.08 -1.99 11.50
CA MET A 132 2.39 -3.43 11.54
C MET A 132 3.87 -3.68 11.88
N LEU A 133 4.79 -2.91 11.31
CA LEU A 133 6.22 -3.00 11.62
C LEU A 133 6.53 -2.50 13.03
N ALA A 134 5.85 -1.46 13.48
CA ALA A 134 6.04 -0.83 14.78
C ALA A 134 5.70 -1.76 15.97
N SER A 135 4.95 -2.83 15.74
CA SER A 135 4.70 -3.85 16.79
C SER A 135 5.98 -4.51 17.31
N ASN A 136 7.07 -4.43 16.55
CA ASN A 136 8.39 -4.95 16.91
C ASN A 136 9.51 -3.90 16.76
N ASP A 137 9.16 -2.61 16.70
CA ASP A 137 10.09 -1.48 16.55
C ASP A 137 9.59 -0.29 17.36
N GLU A 138 10.11 -0.13 18.58
CA GLU A 138 9.72 0.95 19.51
C GLU A 138 10.02 2.34 18.95
N ALA A 139 11.11 2.50 18.20
CA ALA A 139 11.47 3.79 17.62
C ALA A 139 10.46 4.19 16.52
N LEU A 140 10.01 3.25 15.71
CA LEU A 140 8.95 3.48 14.73
C LEU A 140 7.61 3.74 15.42
N ALA A 141 7.29 3.02 16.49
CA ALA A 141 6.08 3.25 17.29
C ALA A 141 6.03 4.68 17.84
N ALA A 142 7.15 5.20 18.35
CA ALA A 142 7.26 6.58 18.82
C ALA A 142 7.02 7.59 17.69
N ARG A 143 7.61 7.38 16.49
CA ARG A 143 7.39 8.27 15.33
C ARG A 143 5.93 8.29 14.88
N LEU A 144 5.25 7.16 14.92
CA LEU A 144 3.82 7.09 14.61
C LEU A 144 2.96 7.80 15.63
N ALA A 145 3.30 7.68 16.92
CA ALA A 145 2.62 8.41 18.00
C ALA A 145 2.78 9.92 17.81
N ASP A 146 3.99 10.40 17.53
CA ASP A 146 4.26 11.81 17.24
C ASP A 146 3.51 12.29 15.99
N TRP A 147 3.44 11.47 14.95
CA TRP A 147 2.69 11.81 13.75
C TRP A 147 1.20 12.02 14.07
N ARG A 148 0.60 11.12 14.86
CA ARG A 148 -0.81 11.23 15.29
C ARG A 148 -1.04 12.45 16.17
N ALA A 149 -0.14 12.74 17.10
CA ALA A 149 -0.22 13.93 17.96
C ALA A 149 -0.22 15.22 17.12
N ARG A 150 0.71 15.34 16.17
CA ARG A 150 0.73 16.50 15.24
C ARG A 150 -0.55 16.64 14.42
N GLN A 151 -1.13 15.53 13.98
CA GLN A 151 -2.40 15.55 13.25
C GLN A 151 -3.55 16.04 14.16
N THR A 152 -3.59 15.59 15.39
CA THR A 152 -4.57 16.06 16.41
C THR A 152 -4.44 17.54 16.67
N ASP A 153 -3.21 18.03 16.91
CA ASP A 153 -2.93 19.43 17.24
C ASP A 153 -3.22 20.36 16.05
N ALA A 154 -3.18 19.85 14.83
CA ALA A 154 -3.49 20.62 13.62
C ALA A 154 -5.00 20.84 13.38
N VAL A 155 -5.87 20.13 14.11
CA VAL A 155 -7.32 20.31 13.97
C VAL A 155 -7.76 21.50 14.81
N PRO A 156 -8.28 22.61 14.20
CA PRO A 156 -8.72 23.77 14.94
C PRO A 156 -9.99 23.47 15.75
N GLU A 157 -10.13 24.11 16.90
CA GLU A 157 -11.37 24.03 17.69
C GLU A 157 -12.54 24.76 17.03
N ASN A 158 -12.23 25.82 16.30
CA ASN A 158 -13.22 26.64 15.63
C ASN A 158 -13.07 26.55 14.12
N PRO A 159 -14.17 26.66 13.34
CA PRO A 159 -14.12 26.54 11.88
C PRO A 159 -13.47 27.74 11.19
N GLU A 160 -13.33 28.89 11.88
CA GLU A 160 -12.69 30.14 11.43
C GLU A 160 -11.83 30.74 12.56
#